data_405113785022885674b0e8278ad1f271
#
_entry.id   405113785022885674b0e8278ad1f271
#
_cell.length_a   1.000
_cell.length_b   1.000
_cell.length_c   1.000
_cell.angle_alpha   90.00
_cell.angle_beta   90.00
_cell.angle_gamma   90.00
#
_symmetry.space_group_name_H-M   'P 1'
#
loop_
_entity.id
_entity.type
_entity.pdbx_description
1 polymer ?
#
loop_
_entity_poly.entity_id
_entity_poly.type
_entity_poly.pdbx_seq_one_letter_code
_entity_poly.pdbx_strand_id
1 'polypeptide(L)'
;KQLTQLYKQEYIAEWKKFINATHYAKGADFVQQAKVMDVLGEPQNSPIRTYIDRVAKETSWDNPVVQAELAAPQTGFIAWFKRKVLGQGKTDDIQRASNQAQGQISQQFQVFYQLVRKRDDLQDKSLLDDYLQNMAQVRSKLNDLRSAGDFGPSALALAKLTINDQSSVFNTTQKVVDEKLTVGL
;
A
#
# COMPACT_ATOMS: atom_id res chain seq x y z
N LYS A 1 28.84 -9.93 -16.93
CA LYS A 1 27.90 -10.73 -16.09
C LYS A 1 28.16 -10.53 -14.59
N GLN A 2 29.39 -10.63 -14.09
CA GLN A 2 29.71 -10.42 -12.66
C GLN A 2 29.37 -9.02 -12.18
N LEU A 3 29.74 -7.96 -12.93
CA LEU A 3 29.45 -6.57 -12.56
C LEU A 3 27.95 -6.29 -12.44
N THR A 4 27.15 -6.80 -13.37
CA THR A 4 25.69 -6.66 -13.34
C THR A 4 25.08 -7.36 -12.11
N GLN A 5 25.61 -8.53 -11.75
CA GLN A 5 25.16 -9.27 -10.57
C GLN A 5 25.49 -8.51 -9.28
N LEU A 6 26.71 -8.00 -9.16
CA LEU A 6 27.13 -7.18 -8.03
C LEU A 6 26.26 -5.93 -7.87
N TYR A 7 26.02 -5.21 -8.99
CA TYR A 7 25.14 -4.05 -9.00
C TYR A 7 23.73 -4.38 -8.47
N LYS A 8 23.13 -5.49 -8.95
CA LYS A 8 21.80 -5.89 -8.47
C LYS A 8 21.78 -6.19 -6.97
N GLN A 9 22.81 -6.84 -6.46
CA GLN A 9 22.94 -7.14 -5.02
C GLN A 9 23.06 -5.86 -4.18
N GLU A 10 23.90 -4.92 -4.59
CA GLU A 10 24.04 -3.62 -3.93
C GLU A 10 22.72 -2.82 -4.00
N TYR A 11 22.07 -2.81 -5.14
CA TYR A 11 20.77 -2.15 -5.31
C TYR A 11 19.71 -2.71 -4.36
N ILE A 12 19.61 -4.02 -4.24
CA ILE A 12 18.72 -4.69 -3.29
C ILE A 12 19.06 -4.30 -1.84
N ALA A 13 20.35 -4.32 -1.50
CA ALA A 13 20.81 -4.00 -0.14
C ALA A 13 20.48 -2.55 0.25
N GLU A 14 20.71 -1.59 -0.64
CA GLU A 14 20.41 -0.18 -0.37
C GLU A 14 18.90 0.09 -0.27
N TRP A 15 18.08 -0.55 -1.12
CA TRP A 15 16.62 -0.44 -0.98
C TRP A 15 16.11 -1.06 0.32
N LYS A 16 16.62 -2.23 0.73
CA LYS A 16 16.28 -2.83 2.03
C LYS A 16 16.66 -1.92 3.19
N LYS A 17 17.83 -1.33 3.14
CA LYS A 17 18.29 -0.36 4.13
C LYS A 17 17.40 0.88 4.20
N PHE A 18 17.03 1.45 3.03
CA PHE A 18 16.11 2.58 2.95
C PHE A 18 14.73 2.24 3.53
N ILE A 19 14.16 1.08 3.16
CA ILE A 19 12.85 0.62 3.64
C ILE A 19 12.88 0.45 5.16
N ASN A 20 13.90 -0.21 5.70
CA ASN A 20 14.03 -0.45 7.14
C ASN A 20 14.27 0.83 7.95
N ALA A 21 14.88 1.85 7.35
CA ALA A 21 15.10 3.15 7.99
C ALA A 21 13.88 4.07 7.91
N THR A 22 12.90 3.76 7.05
CA THR A 22 11.73 4.62 6.84
C THR A 22 10.68 4.35 7.91
N HIS A 23 10.34 5.36 8.68
CA HIS A 23 9.29 5.33 9.69
C HIS A 23 8.65 6.71 9.83
N TYR A 24 7.42 6.76 10.29
CA TYR A 24 6.77 8.03 10.59
C TYR A 24 7.16 8.53 11.99
N ALA A 25 7.23 9.84 12.15
CA ALA A 25 7.43 10.45 13.46
C ALA A 25 6.14 10.34 14.30
N LYS A 26 6.25 9.74 15.49
CA LYS A 26 5.12 9.71 16.43
C LYS A 26 4.85 11.09 16.98
N GLY A 27 3.56 11.47 17.12
CA GLY A 27 3.16 12.62 17.88
C GLY A 27 3.45 12.43 19.37
N ALA A 28 3.87 13.50 20.06
CA ALA A 28 4.17 13.43 21.49
C ALA A 28 2.90 13.29 22.36
N ASP A 29 1.76 13.72 21.83
CA ASP A 29 0.45 13.67 22.47
C ASP A 29 -0.66 13.33 21.46
N PHE A 30 -1.90 13.21 21.94
CA PHE A 30 -3.05 12.92 21.11
C PHE A 30 -3.27 13.95 19.99
N VAL A 31 -3.09 15.24 20.28
CA VAL A 31 -3.33 16.31 19.31
C VAL A 31 -2.31 16.26 18.18
N GLN A 32 -1.05 16.02 18.53
CA GLN A 32 0.01 15.86 17.55
C GLN A 32 -0.16 14.57 16.75
N GLN A 33 -0.56 13.48 17.41
CA GLN A 33 -0.83 12.21 16.72
C GLN A 33 -2.00 12.34 15.73
N ALA A 34 -3.05 13.06 16.08
CA ALA A 34 -4.16 13.36 15.18
C ALA A 34 -3.70 14.20 13.96
N LYS A 35 -2.80 15.15 14.15
CA LYS A 35 -2.19 15.89 13.03
C LYS A 35 -1.33 15.00 12.12
N VAL A 36 -0.57 14.07 12.68
CA VAL A 36 0.16 13.07 11.89
C VAL A 36 -0.82 12.25 11.06
N MET A 37 -1.94 11.82 11.65
CA MET A 37 -2.98 11.09 10.93
C MET A 37 -3.70 11.93 9.86
N ASP A 38 -3.79 13.26 10.03
CA ASP A 38 -4.31 14.15 8.98
C ASP A 38 -3.52 14.05 7.69
N VAL A 39 -2.21 13.85 7.79
CA VAL A 39 -1.31 13.71 6.65
C VAL A 39 -1.28 12.26 6.14
N LEU A 40 -1.10 11.29 7.03
CA LEU A 40 -0.96 9.88 6.65
C LEU A 40 -2.28 9.28 6.14
N GLY A 41 -3.41 9.67 6.72
CA GLY A 41 -4.75 9.21 6.38
C GLY A 41 -5.42 10.00 5.24
N GLU A 42 -4.68 10.84 4.50
CA GLU A 42 -5.19 11.52 3.31
C GLU A 42 -5.20 10.54 2.13
N PRO A 43 -6.37 10.17 1.56
CA PRO A 43 -6.45 9.04 0.62
C PRO A 43 -5.67 9.25 -0.69
N GLN A 44 -5.60 10.49 -1.19
CA GLN A 44 -5.02 10.77 -2.50
C GLN A 44 -3.56 11.21 -2.42
N ASN A 45 -3.22 12.02 -1.43
CA ASN A 45 -1.89 12.63 -1.29
C ASN A 45 -1.11 12.08 -0.08
N SER A 46 -1.51 10.89 0.42
CA SER A 46 -0.82 10.26 1.53
C SER A 46 0.67 10.04 1.21
N PRO A 47 1.58 10.43 2.12
CA PRO A 47 2.99 10.05 2.00
C PRO A 47 3.21 8.54 1.94
N ILE A 48 2.32 7.76 2.57
CA ILE A 48 2.34 6.29 2.49
C ILE A 48 2.16 5.84 1.05
N ARG A 49 1.19 6.42 0.33
CA ARG A 49 0.98 6.12 -1.09
C ARG A 49 2.22 6.45 -1.90
N THR A 50 2.69 7.68 -1.79
CA THR A 50 3.87 8.15 -2.54
C THR A 50 5.08 7.26 -2.29
N TYR A 51 5.29 6.86 -1.03
CA TYR A 51 6.39 5.98 -0.64
C TYR A 51 6.25 4.58 -1.27
N ILE A 52 5.09 3.92 -1.11
CA ILE A 52 4.87 2.56 -1.60
C ILE A 52 4.89 2.51 -3.13
N ASP A 53 4.25 3.48 -3.80
CA ASP A 53 4.29 3.60 -5.27
C ASP A 53 5.72 3.77 -5.78
N ARG A 54 6.53 4.59 -5.10
CA ARG A 54 7.92 4.81 -5.47
C ARG A 54 8.75 3.54 -5.29
N VAL A 55 8.63 2.86 -4.15
CA VAL A 55 9.33 1.59 -3.94
C VAL A 55 8.91 0.56 -4.99
N ALA A 56 7.62 0.36 -5.22
CA ALA A 56 7.12 -0.59 -6.22
C ALA A 56 7.67 -0.28 -7.62
N LYS A 57 7.66 0.98 -8.03
CA LYS A 57 8.16 1.42 -9.33
C LYS A 57 9.67 1.18 -9.49
N GLU A 58 10.46 1.61 -8.52
CA GLU A 58 11.92 1.56 -8.62
C GLU A 58 12.46 0.14 -8.45
N THR A 59 11.77 -0.72 -7.70
CA THR A 59 12.24 -2.09 -7.45
C THR A 59 11.67 -3.14 -8.40
N SER A 60 10.89 -2.73 -9.39
CA SER A 60 10.32 -3.65 -10.40
C SER A 60 10.93 -3.50 -11.80
N TRP A 61 12.01 -2.72 -11.96
CA TRP A 61 12.58 -2.43 -13.28
C TRP A 61 13.12 -3.67 -14.03
N ASP A 62 13.45 -4.74 -13.35
CA ASP A 62 13.85 -6.01 -13.97
C ASP A 62 12.66 -6.99 -14.17
N ASN A 63 11.41 -6.49 -14.05
CA ASN A 63 10.19 -7.20 -14.41
C ASN A 63 9.43 -6.40 -15.48
N PRO A 64 9.57 -6.74 -16.76
CA PRO A 64 8.97 -5.96 -17.85
C PRO A 64 7.44 -5.94 -17.81
N VAL A 65 6.80 -6.96 -17.25
CA VAL A 65 5.33 -7.03 -17.11
C VAL A 65 4.85 -5.98 -16.10
N VAL A 66 5.50 -5.92 -14.94
CA VAL A 66 5.18 -4.95 -13.88
C VAL A 66 5.47 -3.53 -14.34
N GLN A 67 6.61 -3.31 -15.01
CA GLN A 67 6.95 -1.99 -15.55
C GLN A 67 5.92 -1.50 -16.57
N ALA A 68 5.46 -2.38 -17.43
CA ALA A 68 4.43 -2.07 -18.40
C ALA A 68 3.09 -1.72 -17.72
N GLU A 69 2.73 -2.41 -16.64
CA GLU A 69 1.51 -2.16 -15.87
C GLU A 69 1.58 -0.83 -15.10
N LEU A 70 2.70 -0.55 -14.42
CA LEU A 70 2.91 0.68 -13.65
C LEU A 70 3.11 1.93 -14.52
N ALA A 71 3.63 1.78 -15.74
CA ALA A 71 3.83 2.89 -16.67
C ALA A 71 2.57 3.29 -17.42
N ALA A 72 1.54 2.46 -17.44
CA ALA A 72 0.34 2.69 -18.24
C ALA A 72 -0.51 3.83 -17.67
N PRO A 73 -0.87 4.85 -18.44
CA PRO A 73 -2.05 5.66 -18.15
C PRO A 73 -3.26 4.71 -18.14
N GLN A 74 -4.06 4.78 -17.12
CA GLN A 74 -4.98 3.76 -16.59
C GLN A 74 -6.04 3.15 -17.53
N THR A 75 -6.08 3.46 -18.81
CA THR A 75 -7.19 3.05 -19.70
C THR A 75 -6.82 2.42 -21.03
N GLY A 76 -5.60 2.59 -21.53
CA GLY A 76 -5.30 2.12 -22.91
C GLY A 76 -4.26 1.00 -23.00
N PHE A 77 -3.21 1.06 -22.20
CA PHE A 77 -2.08 0.13 -22.34
C PHE A 77 -2.37 -1.24 -21.71
N ILE A 78 -3.06 -1.28 -20.58
CA ILE A 78 -3.45 -2.56 -19.95
C ILE A 78 -4.39 -3.32 -20.89
N ALA A 79 -5.35 -2.64 -21.51
CA ALA A 79 -6.24 -3.23 -22.50
C ALA A 79 -5.48 -3.71 -23.74
N TRP A 80 -4.51 -2.94 -24.22
CA TRP A 80 -3.64 -3.30 -25.34
C TRP A 80 -2.72 -4.47 -25.00
N PHE A 81 -2.09 -4.46 -23.81
CA PHE A 81 -1.20 -5.52 -23.34
C PHE A 81 -1.96 -6.81 -23.07
N LYS A 82 -3.11 -6.74 -22.40
CA LYS A 82 -4.04 -7.87 -22.23
C LYS A 82 -4.41 -8.50 -23.58
N ARG A 83 -4.70 -7.68 -24.59
CA ARG A 83 -5.13 -8.13 -25.90
C ARG A 83 -4.00 -8.68 -26.78
N LYS A 84 -2.79 -8.13 -26.68
CA LYS A 84 -1.66 -8.48 -27.58
C LYS A 84 -0.73 -9.56 -27.02
N VAL A 85 -0.57 -9.64 -25.70
CA VAL A 85 0.40 -10.55 -25.05
C VAL A 85 -0.30 -11.73 -24.39
N LEU A 86 -1.46 -11.51 -23.78
CA LEU A 86 -2.17 -12.51 -22.97
C LEU A 86 -3.48 -13.03 -23.60
N GLY A 87 -3.88 -12.50 -24.77
CA GLY A 87 -5.21 -12.78 -25.30
C GLY A 87 -6.29 -12.15 -24.42
N GLN A 88 -7.48 -12.73 -24.30
CA GLN A 88 -8.54 -12.29 -23.37
C GLN A 88 -8.31 -12.77 -21.92
N GLY A 89 -7.05 -12.77 -21.46
CA GLY A 89 -6.66 -13.32 -20.16
C GLY A 89 -7.21 -12.52 -18.97
N LYS A 90 -7.59 -13.26 -17.93
CA LYS A 90 -8.02 -12.72 -16.63
C LYS A 90 -6.81 -12.16 -15.87
N THR A 91 -7.04 -11.41 -14.79
CA THR A 91 -6.00 -10.84 -13.89
C THR A 91 -4.99 -11.90 -13.42
N ASP A 92 -5.43 -13.16 -13.26
CA ASP A 92 -4.58 -14.30 -12.93
C ASP A 92 -3.49 -14.58 -13.99
N ASP A 93 -3.76 -14.31 -15.26
CA ASP A 93 -2.79 -14.52 -16.34
C ASP A 93 -1.69 -13.45 -16.32
N ILE A 94 -2.03 -12.22 -15.95
CA ILE A 94 -1.04 -11.15 -15.73
C ILE A 94 -0.17 -11.49 -14.54
N GLN A 95 -0.76 -11.98 -13.45
CA GLN A 95 -0.01 -12.41 -12.28
C GLN A 95 0.96 -13.55 -12.62
N ARG A 96 0.51 -14.56 -13.36
CA ARG A 96 1.39 -15.66 -13.81
C ARG A 96 2.51 -15.16 -14.72
N ALA A 97 2.19 -14.29 -15.68
CA ALA A 97 3.20 -13.70 -16.56
C ALA A 97 4.20 -12.84 -15.79
N SER A 98 3.73 -12.06 -14.80
CA SER A 98 4.59 -11.29 -13.92
C SER A 98 5.51 -12.18 -13.10
N ASN A 99 4.99 -13.25 -12.50
CA ASN A 99 5.79 -14.19 -11.72
C ASN A 99 6.85 -14.92 -12.58
N GLN A 100 6.51 -15.26 -13.82
CA GLN A 100 7.46 -15.88 -14.77
C GLN A 100 8.53 -14.92 -15.26
N ALA A 101 8.20 -13.62 -15.37
CA ALA A 101 9.10 -12.58 -15.84
C ALA A 101 9.93 -11.93 -14.71
N GLN A 102 9.78 -12.38 -13.47
CA GLN A 102 10.49 -11.81 -12.32
C GLN A 102 12.00 -11.87 -12.48
N GLY A 103 12.62 -10.69 -12.33
CA GLY A 103 14.05 -10.59 -12.11
C GLY A 103 14.41 -10.72 -10.63
N GLN A 104 15.70 -10.72 -10.37
CA GLN A 104 16.24 -10.88 -9.02
C GLN A 104 15.80 -9.74 -8.06
N ILE A 105 15.66 -8.51 -8.58
CA ILE A 105 15.26 -7.35 -7.78
C ILE A 105 13.77 -7.41 -7.51
N SER A 106 12.95 -7.50 -8.55
CA SER A 106 11.49 -7.51 -8.42
C SER A 106 10.98 -8.66 -7.55
N GLN A 107 11.67 -9.79 -7.52
CA GLN A 107 11.36 -10.89 -6.63
C GLN A 107 11.50 -10.51 -5.14
N GLN A 108 12.53 -9.75 -4.79
CA GLN A 108 12.78 -9.35 -3.40
C GLN A 108 11.78 -8.29 -2.88
N PHE A 109 11.14 -7.55 -3.79
CA PHE A 109 10.23 -6.44 -3.45
C PHE A 109 8.81 -6.66 -3.98
N GLN A 110 8.47 -7.90 -4.33
CA GLN A 110 7.18 -8.25 -4.91
C GLN A 110 5.98 -7.76 -4.09
N VAL A 111 6.12 -7.72 -2.76
CA VAL A 111 5.07 -7.26 -1.85
C VAL A 111 4.63 -5.84 -2.16
N PHE A 112 5.55 -4.93 -2.47
CA PHE A 112 5.20 -3.54 -2.79
C PHE A 112 4.37 -3.45 -4.08
N TYR A 113 4.72 -4.23 -5.09
CA TYR A 113 3.92 -4.34 -6.29
C TYR A 113 2.52 -4.91 -6.00
N GLN A 114 2.39 -5.94 -5.16
CA GLN A 114 1.11 -6.50 -4.78
C GLN A 114 0.21 -5.48 -4.07
N LEU A 115 0.78 -4.56 -3.29
CA LEU A 115 0.03 -3.51 -2.60
C LEU A 115 -0.57 -2.47 -3.56
N VAL A 116 0.14 -2.14 -4.64
CA VAL A 116 -0.28 -1.07 -5.58
C VAL A 116 -1.07 -1.59 -6.78
N ARG A 117 -0.99 -2.89 -7.06
CA ARG A 117 -1.67 -3.51 -8.18
C ARG A 117 -3.19 -3.45 -8.03
N LYS A 118 -3.88 -3.03 -9.08
CA LYS A 118 -5.34 -3.08 -9.13
C LYS A 118 -5.85 -4.52 -9.22
N ARG A 119 -6.95 -4.78 -8.57
CA ARG A 119 -7.53 -6.12 -8.44
C ARG A 119 -9.00 -6.11 -8.83
N ASP A 120 -9.41 -7.09 -9.65
CA ASP A 120 -10.80 -7.23 -10.10
C ASP A 120 -11.75 -7.55 -8.93
N ASP A 121 -11.28 -8.34 -7.95
CA ASP A 121 -12.04 -8.68 -6.72
C ASP A 121 -12.25 -7.48 -5.78
N LEU A 122 -11.51 -6.40 -5.97
CA LEU A 122 -11.63 -5.13 -5.24
C LEU A 122 -12.22 -4.00 -6.10
N GLN A 123 -12.95 -4.31 -7.16
CA GLN A 123 -13.55 -3.31 -8.05
C GLN A 123 -12.52 -2.34 -8.63
N ASP A 124 -11.45 -2.87 -9.19
CA ASP A 124 -10.32 -2.11 -9.75
C ASP A 124 -9.55 -1.23 -8.74
N LYS A 125 -9.70 -1.50 -7.44
CA LYS A 125 -8.87 -0.90 -6.38
C LYS A 125 -7.66 -1.77 -6.09
N SER A 126 -6.63 -1.15 -5.53
CA SER A 126 -5.49 -1.85 -4.95
C SER A 126 -5.71 -2.14 -3.45
N LEU A 127 -4.90 -3.01 -2.88
CA LEU A 127 -4.87 -3.19 -1.42
C LEU A 127 -4.48 -1.90 -0.69
N LEU A 128 -3.60 -1.11 -1.29
CA LEU A 128 -3.20 0.19 -0.75
C LEU A 128 -4.38 1.18 -0.77
N ASP A 129 -5.22 1.17 -1.82
CA ASP A 129 -6.42 2.01 -1.87
C ASP A 129 -7.40 1.65 -0.76
N ASP A 130 -7.63 0.37 -0.54
CA ASP A 130 -8.52 -0.13 0.53
C ASP A 130 -7.97 0.26 1.92
N TYR A 131 -6.67 0.08 2.15
CA TYR A 131 -6.02 0.50 3.38
C TYR A 131 -6.14 2.00 3.63
N LEU A 132 -5.82 2.83 2.65
CA LEU A 132 -5.88 4.30 2.79
C LEU A 132 -7.32 4.80 2.95
N GLN A 133 -8.30 4.13 2.36
CA GLN A 133 -9.71 4.44 2.60
C GLN A 133 -10.11 4.17 4.07
N ASN A 134 -9.65 3.08 4.65
CA ASN A 134 -9.86 2.79 6.07
C ASN A 134 -9.11 3.79 6.97
N MET A 135 -7.88 4.14 6.63
CA MET A 135 -7.10 5.17 7.34
C MET A 135 -7.78 6.54 7.33
N ALA A 136 -8.45 6.89 6.22
CA ALA A 136 -9.25 8.13 6.14
C ALA A 136 -10.42 8.14 7.13
N GLN A 137 -11.05 6.99 7.37
CA GLN A 137 -12.11 6.86 8.38
C GLN A 137 -11.55 6.99 9.81
N VAL A 138 -10.40 6.36 10.09
CA VAL A 138 -9.68 6.55 11.37
C VAL A 138 -9.34 8.03 11.60
N ARG A 139 -8.79 8.69 10.57
CA ARG A 139 -8.51 10.12 10.58
C ARG A 139 -9.75 10.94 10.94
N SER A 140 -10.89 10.68 10.32
CA SER A 140 -12.15 11.37 10.61
C SER A 140 -12.53 11.22 12.08
N LYS A 141 -12.47 10.00 12.63
CA LYS A 141 -12.79 9.77 14.05
C LYS A 141 -11.85 10.48 15.02
N LEU A 142 -10.56 10.52 14.70
CA LEU A 142 -9.59 11.27 15.52
C LEU A 142 -9.82 12.79 15.45
N ASN A 143 -10.23 13.30 14.31
CA ASN A 143 -10.58 14.72 14.15
C ASN A 143 -11.88 15.07 14.89
N ASP A 144 -12.87 14.20 14.86
CA ASP A 144 -14.10 14.36 15.66
C ASP A 144 -13.76 14.50 17.15
N LEU A 145 -12.89 13.62 17.67
CA LEU A 145 -12.41 13.68 19.05
C LEU A 145 -11.66 14.98 19.35
N ARG A 146 -10.76 15.39 18.47
CA ARG A 146 -9.97 16.63 18.63
C ARG A 146 -10.85 17.87 18.69
N SER A 147 -11.97 17.85 17.98
CA SER A 147 -12.92 18.98 17.90
C SER A 147 -13.92 19.01 19.05
N ALA A 148 -13.98 17.99 19.89
CA ALA A 148 -14.98 17.84 20.95
C ALA A 148 -14.73 18.73 22.20
N GLY A 149 -13.70 19.57 22.21
CA GLY A 149 -13.35 20.42 23.35
C GLY A 149 -12.78 19.65 24.54
N ASP A 150 -13.62 18.94 25.29
CA ASP A 150 -13.20 17.91 26.23
C ASP A 150 -13.27 16.53 25.54
N PHE A 151 -12.13 16.06 25.08
CA PHE A 151 -12.06 14.79 24.37
C PHE A 151 -12.06 13.55 25.28
N GLY A 152 -11.90 13.71 26.59
CA GLY A 152 -11.83 12.57 27.53
C GLY A 152 -13.06 11.65 27.49
N PRO A 153 -14.29 12.18 27.73
CA PRO A 153 -15.51 11.37 27.64
C PRO A 153 -15.74 10.76 26.25
N SER A 154 -15.47 11.53 25.19
CA SER A 154 -15.64 11.07 23.79
C SER A 154 -14.63 9.99 23.43
N ALA A 155 -13.39 10.12 23.87
CA ALA A 155 -12.36 9.08 23.69
C ALA A 155 -12.71 7.79 24.44
N LEU A 156 -13.21 7.91 25.67
CA LEU A 156 -13.66 6.73 26.45
C LEU A 156 -14.84 6.02 25.77
N ALA A 157 -15.81 6.79 25.26
CA ALA A 157 -16.93 6.23 24.52
C ALA A 157 -16.47 5.51 23.24
N LEU A 158 -15.56 6.11 22.48
CA LEU A 158 -14.99 5.49 21.28
C LEU A 158 -14.19 4.23 21.60
N ALA A 159 -13.40 4.22 22.67
CA ALA A 159 -12.66 3.05 23.13
C ALA A 159 -13.61 1.89 23.50
N LYS A 160 -14.69 2.19 24.25
CA LYS A 160 -15.72 1.20 24.59
C LYS A 160 -16.40 0.62 23.34
N LEU A 161 -16.75 1.47 22.37
CA LEU A 161 -17.31 1.00 21.09
C LEU A 161 -16.31 0.11 20.34
N THR A 162 -15.05 0.49 20.27
CA THR A 162 -14.01 -0.30 19.59
C THR A 162 -13.82 -1.68 20.22
N ILE A 163 -13.88 -1.79 21.55
CA ILE A 163 -13.76 -3.07 22.26
C ILE A 163 -14.97 -3.97 22.00
N ASN A 164 -16.17 -3.40 21.97
CA ASN A 164 -17.42 -4.14 21.90
C ASN A 164 -17.92 -4.40 20.47
N ASP A 165 -17.44 -3.64 19.49
CA ASP A 165 -17.91 -3.70 18.11
C ASP A 165 -16.77 -4.04 17.14
N GLN A 166 -16.81 -5.27 16.63
CA GLN A 166 -15.87 -5.79 15.64
C GLN A 166 -15.93 -5.03 14.29
N SER A 167 -17.03 -4.32 14.02
CA SER A 167 -17.19 -3.49 12.83
C SER A 167 -16.70 -2.07 13.00
N SER A 168 -16.15 -1.73 14.17
CA SER A 168 -15.56 -0.41 14.40
C SER A 168 -14.46 -0.09 13.37
N VAL A 169 -14.30 1.18 13.05
CA VAL A 169 -13.29 1.66 12.07
C VAL A 169 -11.88 1.16 12.42
N PHE A 170 -11.54 1.12 13.71
CA PHE A 170 -10.22 0.64 14.16
C PHE A 170 -10.05 -0.86 13.94
N ASN A 171 -11.06 -1.66 14.31
CA ASN A 171 -11.04 -3.11 14.12
C ASN A 171 -11.06 -3.47 12.63
N THR A 172 -11.83 -2.75 11.82
CA THR A 172 -11.86 -2.94 10.37
C THR A 172 -10.51 -2.61 9.74
N THR A 173 -9.87 -1.50 10.14
CA THR A 173 -8.53 -1.14 9.68
C THR A 173 -7.49 -2.17 10.10
N GLN A 174 -7.55 -2.65 11.35
CA GLN A 174 -6.68 -3.71 11.84
C GLN A 174 -6.82 -5.00 11.02
N LYS A 175 -8.04 -5.41 10.69
CA LYS A 175 -8.28 -6.59 9.83
C LYS A 175 -7.68 -6.42 8.43
N VAL A 176 -7.77 -5.24 7.84
CA VAL A 176 -7.12 -4.98 6.53
C VAL A 176 -5.61 -5.17 6.64
N VAL A 177 -4.99 -4.70 7.72
CA VAL A 177 -3.56 -4.91 7.97
C VAL A 177 -3.26 -6.40 8.14
N ASP A 178 -3.96 -7.07 9.05
CA ASP A 178 -3.65 -8.45 9.45
C ASP A 178 -3.95 -9.47 8.33
N GLU A 179 -5.07 -9.30 7.63
CA GLU A 179 -5.55 -10.29 6.65
C GLU A 179 -5.05 -10.02 5.23
N LYS A 180 -4.78 -8.76 4.88
CA LYS A 180 -4.47 -8.39 3.50
C LYS A 180 -3.04 -7.89 3.31
N LEU A 181 -2.48 -7.18 4.28
CA LEU A 181 -1.14 -6.59 4.14
C LEU A 181 -0.04 -7.49 4.71
N THR A 182 -0.31 -8.25 5.77
CA THR A 182 0.68 -9.14 6.40
C THR A 182 0.78 -10.53 5.78
N VAL A 183 -0.29 -11.03 5.17
CA VAL A 183 -0.28 -12.35 4.50
C VAL A 183 0.61 -12.38 3.24
N GLY A 184 1.01 -11.22 2.73
CA GLY A 184 1.92 -11.07 1.57
C GLY A 184 3.37 -10.78 1.94
N LEU A 185 3.71 -10.65 3.22
CA LEU A 185 5.05 -10.42 3.74
C LEU A 185 5.66 -11.73 4.22
#